data_865dc2ecf6d9d49bf9483c5623c56b00
#
_entry.id   865dc2ecf6d9d49bf9483c5623c56b00
#
_cell.length_a   1.000
_cell.length_b   1.000
_cell.length_c   1.000
_cell.angle_alpha   90.00
_cell.angle_beta   90.00
_cell.angle_gamma   90.00
#
_symmetry.space_group_name_H-M   'P 1'
#
loop_
_entity.id
_entity.type
_entity.pdbx_description
1 polymer ?
#
loop_
_entity_poly.entity_id
_entity_poly.type
_entity_poly.pdbx_seq_one_letter_code
_entity_poly.pdbx_strand_id
1 'polypeptide(L)'
;MKRSLSLAFTLALPAFAAAAPSPLRVLFLGDSSKQSRDHCHILMRELGRDAVWFDYASDPAQVTAERVGQFDAVLVEGAADRFPALAGTDKAKLVSESFAGDGATLGTTGFLKPLQEKLLSAAGATRRAEWQAFLAQREPEQREANPNVANYENRPQPLTFQHPLSVKGSMERTQVAPDLKLELFASEPDITKPIALAWDDRGRCWVAETSDYPHGVAPEGKGNDRIKICEDTNGDGKADKFTVFAENLNIPTSLVFANGGLIVSQPPRFLFLKDTNGDDKADVREDLITGWGIGDTHAQANNLHYGIDNWFYGCVGYSAFDGEVGGQRQRFTQGTYRFKADGSALEFLHQFTNNSWGHSANAAGDQYGGTANGAPLFYGGIPATVVPPGQRVMTAKKINLEEKAHTITPNFRQVDVMGGYTAAAGSSFIESDKLPPRLQGMAMVCEPT
;
A
#
# COMPACT_ATOMS: atom_id res chain seq x y z
N MET A 1 -27.76 -45.01 -57.85
CA MET A 1 -26.65 -45.24 -56.93
C MET A 1 -26.55 -44.06 -55.94
N LYS A 2 -27.13 -44.22 -54.76
CA LYS A 2 -27.06 -43.23 -53.69
C LYS A 2 -25.88 -43.58 -52.77
N ARG A 3 -24.85 -42.73 -52.69
CA ARG A 3 -23.74 -42.87 -51.72
C ARG A 3 -24.12 -42.13 -50.46
N SER A 4 -24.29 -42.87 -49.37
CA SER A 4 -24.42 -42.32 -47.99
C SER A 4 -23.03 -41.88 -47.49
N LEU A 5 -22.91 -40.62 -47.12
CA LEU A 5 -21.76 -40.09 -46.39
C LEU A 5 -22.11 -40.19 -44.92
N SER A 6 -21.44 -41.07 -44.18
CA SER A 6 -21.47 -41.10 -42.71
C SER A 6 -20.46 -40.09 -42.17
N LEU A 7 -20.93 -39.01 -41.56
CA LEU A 7 -20.10 -38.09 -40.79
C LEU A 7 -19.95 -38.64 -39.39
N ALA A 8 -18.77 -39.08 -39.02
CA ALA A 8 -18.41 -39.43 -37.67
C ALA A 8 -18.07 -38.12 -36.91
N PHE A 9 -18.92 -37.68 -35.98
CA PHE A 9 -18.61 -36.64 -35.04
C PHE A 9 -17.77 -37.22 -33.90
N THR A 10 -16.49 -36.90 -33.88
CA THR A 10 -15.64 -37.17 -32.72
C THR A 10 -15.87 -36.02 -31.74
N LEU A 11 -16.63 -36.26 -30.67
CA LEU A 11 -16.69 -35.36 -29.53
C LEU A 11 -15.31 -35.37 -28.85
N ALA A 12 -14.51 -34.35 -29.10
CA ALA A 12 -13.37 -34.03 -28.25
C ALA A 12 -13.92 -33.49 -26.93
N LEU A 13 -13.82 -34.29 -25.88
CA LEU A 13 -14.01 -33.76 -24.50
C LEU A 13 -13.00 -32.63 -24.28
N PRO A 14 -13.44 -31.47 -23.76
CA PRO A 14 -12.48 -30.44 -23.41
C PRO A 14 -11.53 -31.03 -22.36
N ALA A 15 -10.24 -31.05 -22.67
CA ALA A 15 -9.20 -31.28 -21.68
C ALA A 15 -9.41 -30.25 -20.59
N PHE A 16 -9.72 -30.69 -19.38
CA PHE A 16 -9.68 -29.81 -18.20
C PHE A 16 -8.28 -29.21 -18.17
N ALA A 17 -8.17 -27.93 -18.47
CA ALA A 17 -6.94 -27.22 -18.26
C ALA A 17 -6.60 -27.38 -16.78
N ALA A 18 -5.44 -27.98 -16.48
CA ALA A 18 -4.95 -28.05 -15.12
C ALA A 18 -4.91 -26.61 -14.58
N ALA A 19 -5.43 -26.40 -13.38
CA ALA A 19 -5.38 -25.09 -12.77
C ALA A 19 -3.93 -24.61 -12.70
N ALA A 20 -3.70 -23.33 -12.97
CA ALA A 20 -2.35 -22.78 -12.98
C ALA A 20 -1.70 -22.91 -11.59
N PRO A 21 -0.41 -23.24 -11.51
CA PRO A 21 0.32 -23.28 -10.25
C PRO A 21 0.15 -22.01 -9.46
N SER A 22 -0.20 -22.11 -8.17
CA SER A 22 -0.50 -20.95 -7.33
C SER A 22 -0.20 -21.21 -5.86
N PRO A 23 -0.01 -20.17 -5.03
CA PRO A 23 0.18 -20.29 -3.59
C PRO A 23 -0.98 -21.05 -2.92
N LEU A 24 -0.69 -21.71 -1.80
CA LEU A 24 -1.73 -22.30 -0.95
C LEU A 24 -2.43 -21.19 -0.17
N ARG A 25 -3.75 -21.09 -0.27
CA ARG A 25 -4.55 -20.08 0.44
C ARG A 25 -5.24 -20.68 1.66
N VAL A 26 -5.03 -20.06 2.82
CA VAL A 26 -5.55 -20.50 4.11
C VAL A 26 -6.37 -19.39 4.74
N LEU A 27 -7.60 -19.68 5.14
CA LEU A 27 -8.38 -18.80 6.00
C LEU A 27 -8.06 -19.11 7.46
N PHE A 28 -7.46 -18.15 8.17
CA PHE A 28 -7.24 -18.24 9.60
C PHE A 28 -8.42 -17.65 10.35
N LEU A 29 -9.09 -18.46 11.13
CA LEU A 29 -10.23 -18.07 11.97
C LEU A 29 -9.77 -17.98 13.43
N GLY A 30 -9.63 -16.75 13.88
CA GLY A 30 -9.21 -16.43 15.24
C GLY A 30 -10.31 -15.77 16.07
N ASP A 31 -9.93 -15.19 17.20
CA ASP A 31 -10.78 -14.30 17.97
C ASP A 31 -10.40 -12.84 17.75
N SER A 32 -11.13 -11.88 18.33
CA SER A 32 -10.84 -10.46 18.17
C SER A 32 -9.63 -9.97 19.01
N SER A 33 -8.95 -10.88 19.70
CA SER A 33 -7.80 -10.52 20.52
C SER A 33 -6.59 -10.13 19.67
N LYS A 34 -5.72 -9.30 20.26
CA LYS A 34 -4.42 -9.01 19.67
C LYS A 34 -3.58 -10.27 19.48
N GLN A 35 -3.61 -11.17 20.48
CA GLN A 35 -2.82 -12.40 20.47
C GLN A 35 -3.15 -13.28 19.27
N SER A 36 -4.44 -13.48 18.95
CA SER A 36 -4.86 -14.27 17.81
C SER A 36 -4.41 -13.65 16.47
N ARG A 37 -4.49 -12.32 16.34
CA ARG A 37 -3.94 -11.62 15.18
C ARG A 37 -2.42 -11.80 15.06
N ASP A 38 -1.69 -11.67 16.16
CA ASP A 38 -0.24 -11.87 16.19
C ASP A 38 0.13 -13.30 15.75
N HIS A 39 -0.62 -14.32 16.17
CA HIS A 39 -0.43 -15.70 15.73
C HIS A 39 -0.57 -15.83 14.21
N CYS A 40 -1.62 -15.27 13.64
CA CYS A 40 -1.81 -15.27 12.19
C CYS A 40 -0.65 -14.58 11.47
N HIS A 41 -0.20 -13.41 11.95
CA HIS A 41 0.90 -12.66 11.33
C HIS A 41 2.24 -13.43 11.37
N ILE A 42 2.52 -14.14 12.46
CA ILE A 42 3.70 -14.99 12.55
C ILE A 42 3.65 -16.08 11.47
N LEU A 43 2.49 -16.73 11.31
CA LEU A 43 2.30 -17.75 10.28
C LEU A 43 2.41 -17.16 8.87
N MET A 44 1.82 -15.99 8.61
CA MET A 44 1.96 -15.26 7.35
C MET A 44 3.43 -15.00 7.00
N ARG A 45 4.21 -14.54 7.96
CA ARG A 45 5.63 -14.25 7.78
C ARG A 45 6.45 -15.52 7.54
N GLU A 46 6.26 -16.54 8.35
CA GLU A 46 7.12 -17.74 8.31
C GLU A 46 6.74 -18.69 7.17
N LEU A 47 5.45 -19.03 7.03
CA LEU A 47 4.97 -19.94 5.99
C LEU A 47 4.76 -19.27 4.62
N GLY A 48 4.65 -17.95 4.60
CA GLY A 48 4.59 -17.18 3.36
C GLY A 48 5.84 -17.38 2.49
N ARG A 49 7.00 -17.66 3.09
CA ARG A 49 8.23 -18.03 2.37
C ARG A 49 8.04 -19.30 1.53
N ASP A 50 7.21 -20.18 2.00
CA ASP A 50 6.83 -21.42 1.33
C ASP A 50 5.53 -21.26 0.53
N ALA A 51 5.15 -20.03 0.20
CA ALA A 51 3.92 -19.69 -0.53
C ALA A 51 2.65 -20.28 0.10
N VAL A 52 2.55 -20.24 1.43
CA VAL A 52 1.30 -20.48 2.16
C VAL A 52 0.80 -19.12 2.64
N TRP A 53 -0.30 -18.66 2.05
CA TRP A 53 -0.86 -17.33 2.25
C TRP A 53 -2.08 -17.39 3.16
N PHE A 54 -2.15 -16.47 4.12
CA PHE A 54 -3.20 -16.45 5.13
C PHE A 54 -4.06 -15.19 4.99
N ASP A 55 -5.37 -15.37 5.14
CA ASP A 55 -6.32 -14.30 5.44
C ASP A 55 -6.85 -14.51 6.86
N TYR A 56 -6.99 -13.41 7.61
CA TYR A 56 -7.52 -13.45 8.96
C TYR A 56 -9.00 -13.05 9.00
N ALA A 57 -9.77 -13.77 9.81
CA ALA A 57 -11.12 -13.36 10.19
C ALA A 57 -11.41 -13.74 11.63
N SER A 58 -12.05 -12.83 12.37
CA SER A 58 -12.47 -13.04 13.76
C SER A 58 -13.98 -12.79 13.98
N ASP A 59 -14.60 -12.03 13.07
CA ASP A 59 -16.02 -11.75 13.11
C ASP A 59 -16.79 -12.85 12.34
N PRO A 60 -17.66 -13.64 13.01
CA PRO A 60 -18.45 -14.66 12.36
C PRO A 60 -19.32 -14.15 11.20
N ALA A 61 -19.76 -12.88 11.25
CA ALA A 61 -20.57 -12.26 10.19
C ALA A 61 -19.81 -12.11 8.88
N GLN A 62 -18.48 -12.00 8.94
CA GLN A 62 -17.61 -11.90 7.77
C GLN A 62 -17.17 -13.26 7.19
N VAL A 63 -17.52 -14.37 7.87
CA VAL A 63 -17.18 -15.73 7.46
C VAL A 63 -18.41 -16.36 6.83
N THR A 64 -18.56 -16.21 5.53
CA THR A 64 -19.64 -16.82 4.74
C THR A 64 -19.16 -18.12 4.08
N ALA A 65 -20.08 -18.99 3.69
CA ALA A 65 -19.75 -20.22 2.94
C ALA A 65 -19.04 -19.89 1.62
N GLU A 66 -19.42 -18.80 0.94
CA GLU A 66 -18.77 -18.30 -0.26
C GLU A 66 -17.32 -17.94 0.01
N ARG A 67 -17.07 -17.14 1.07
CA ARG A 67 -15.71 -16.76 1.45
C ARG A 67 -14.86 -17.97 1.81
N VAL A 68 -15.38 -18.90 2.61
CA VAL A 68 -14.71 -20.16 2.95
C VAL A 68 -14.33 -20.95 1.69
N GLY A 69 -15.22 -20.94 0.68
CA GLY A 69 -15.00 -21.60 -0.61
C GLY A 69 -13.80 -21.07 -1.40
N GLN A 70 -13.34 -19.85 -1.15
CA GLN A 70 -12.20 -19.23 -1.83
C GLN A 70 -10.83 -19.73 -1.32
N PHE A 71 -10.81 -20.51 -0.24
CA PHE A 71 -9.59 -21.00 0.39
C PHE A 71 -9.41 -22.50 0.21
N ASP A 72 -8.17 -22.92 0.17
CA ASP A 72 -7.76 -24.34 0.04
C ASP A 72 -7.90 -25.09 1.37
N ALA A 73 -7.63 -24.40 2.49
CA ALA A 73 -7.78 -24.92 3.84
C ALA A 73 -8.27 -23.82 4.80
N VAL A 74 -8.85 -24.23 5.92
CA VAL A 74 -9.27 -23.34 7.00
C VAL A 74 -8.55 -23.75 8.27
N LEU A 75 -7.79 -22.82 8.85
CA LEU A 75 -7.12 -22.99 10.13
C LEU A 75 -7.95 -22.30 11.22
N VAL A 76 -8.42 -23.07 12.18
CA VAL A 76 -9.25 -22.55 13.29
C VAL A 76 -8.44 -22.53 14.56
N GLU A 77 -8.26 -21.36 15.13
CA GLU A 77 -7.73 -21.18 16.48
C GLU A 77 -8.88 -21.23 17.49
N GLY A 78 -8.88 -22.27 18.34
CA GLY A 78 -9.92 -22.47 19.33
C GLY A 78 -11.16 -23.21 18.80
N ALA A 79 -12.36 -22.77 19.18
CA ALA A 79 -13.60 -23.47 18.93
C ALA A 79 -14.22 -23.13 17.56
N ALA A 80 -14.38 -24.11 16.69
CA ALA A 80 -14.92 -23.95 15.34
C ALA A 80 -16.42 -23.61 15.32
N ASP A 81 -17.15 -23.94 16.36
CA ASP A 81 -18.59 -23.65 16.52
C ASP A 81 -18.93 -22.17 16.61
N ARG A 82 -17.92 -21.33 16.88
CA ARG A 82 -18.05 -19.87 16.79
C ARG A 82 -18.37 -19.37 15.38
N PHE A 83 -18.13 -20.19 14.35
CA PHE A 83 -18.32 -19.83 12.94
C PHE A 83 -19.38 -20.72 12.29
N PRO A 84 -20.66 -20.33 12.32
CA PRO A 84 -21.76 -21.16 11.81
C PRO A 84 -21.62 -21.55 10.33
N ALA A 85 -20.95 -20.72 9.52
CA ALA A 85 -20.68 -21.01 8.11
C ALA A 85 -19.83 -22.27 7.89
N LEU A 86 -19.10 -22.74 8.90
CA LEU A 86 -18.31 -23.97 8.82
C LEU A 86 -19.15 -25.25 8.90
N ALA A 87 -20.43 -25.18 9.33
CA ALA A 87 -21.28 -26.35 9.46
C ALA A 87 -21.49 -27.12 8.14
N GLY A 88 -21.40 -26.40 7.00
CA GLY A 88 -21.48 -26.99 5.64
C GLY A 88 -20.13 -27.25 4.99
N THR A 89 -19.04 -26.93 5.65
CA THR A 89 -17.70 -27.11 5.10
C THR A 89 -17.23 -28.54 5.25
N ASP A 90 -16.57 -29.07 4.23
CA ASP A 90 -15.91 -30.37 4.31
C ASP A 90 -14.93 -30.39 5.49
N LYS A 91 -15.15 -31.30 6.43
CA LYS A 91 -14.32 -31.44 7.62
C LYS A 91 -12.84 -31.72 7.29
N ALA A 92 -12.55 -32.31 6.13
CA ALA A 92 -11.19 -32.53 5.67
C ALA A 92 -10.43 -31.23 5.43
N LYS A 93 -11.13 -30.12 5.08
CA LYS A 93 -10.53 -28.78 4.90
C LYS A 93 -10.23 -28.06 6.22
N LEU A 94 -10.73 -28.53 7.35
CA LEU A 94 -10.61 -27.86 8.63
C LEU A 94 -9.39 -28.39 9.40
N VAL A 95 -8.52 -27.49 9.79
CA VAL A 95 -7.39 -27.74 10.70
C VAL A 95 -7.66 -26.95 11.97
N SER A 96 -7.80 -27.63 13.10
CA SER A 96 -7.98 -26.96 14.41
C SER A 96 -6.68 -27.04 15.18
N GLU A 97 -6.24 -25.87 15.69
CA GLU A 97 -5.03 -25.74 16.48
C GLU A 97 -5.29 -24.84 17.69
N SER A 98 -4.56 -25.10 18.75
CA SER A 98 -4.49 -24.21 19.91
C SER A 98 -3.07 -23.68 20.02
N PHE A 99 -2.95 -22.37 19.87
CA PHE A 99 -1.65 -21.72 20.02
C PHE A 99 -1.46 -21.30 21.48
N ALA A 100 -0.38 -21.77 22.10
CA ALA A 100 -0.04 -21.41 23.48
C ALA A 100 1.17 -20.48 23.48
N GLY A 101 1.07 -19.37 24.21
CA GLY A 101 2.21 -18.50 24.52
C GLY A 101 2.36 -17.29 23.62
N ASP A 102 3.53 -16.67 23.70
CA ASP A 102 3.88 -15.36 23.12
C ASP A 102 4.31 -15.39 21.64
N GLY A 103 4.01 -16.45 20.92
CA GLY A 103 4.40 -16.58 19.53
C GLY A 103 5.84 -17.04 19.28
N ALA A 104 6.72 -17.06 20.27
CA ALA A 104 8.10 -17.52 20.10
C ALA A 104 8.18 -18.98 19.62
N THR A 105 7.29 -19.83 20.16
CA THR A 105 7.19 -21.24 19.77
C THR A 105 6.62 -21.41 18.36
N LEU A 106 5.70 -20.53 17.94
CA LEU A 106 5.04 -20.59 16.62
C LEU A 106 6.03 -20.39 15.48
N GLY A 107 7.06 -19.55 15.65
CA GLY A 107 8.11 -19.32 14.66
C GLY A 107 9.13 -20.47 14.54
N THR A 108 9.02 -21.54 15.32
CA THR A 108 10.00 -22.62 15.28
C THR A 108 9.72 -23.63 14.18
N THR A 109 10.76 -24.14 13.54
CA THR A 109 10.66 -25.18 12.51
C THR A 109 9.92 -26.42 13.02
N GLY A 110 10.08 -26.75 14.32
CA GLY A 110 9.41 -27.90 14.94
C GLY A 110 7.89 -27.79 14.98
N PHE A 111 7.36 -26.56 15.01
CA PHE A 111 5.93 -26.29 14.96
C PHE A 111 5.43 -26.09 13.52
N LEU A 112 6.16 -25.28 12.73
CA LEU A 112 5.74 -24.84 11.40
C LEU A 112 5.60 -25.98 10.40
N LYS A 113 6.58 -26.91 10.35
CA LYS A 113 6.53 -28.04 9.41
C LYS A 113 5.33 -28.97 9.62
N PRO A 114 5.03 -29.44 10.84
CA PRO A 114 3.82 -30.21 11.09
C PRO A 114 2.53 -29.47 10.72
N LEU A 115 2.43 -28.17 11.02
CA LEU A 115 1.28 -27.38 10.65
C LEU A 115 1.13 -27.26 9.14
N GLN A 116 2.21 -26.96 8.43
CA GLN A 116 2.21 -26.89 6.97
C GLN A 116 1.73 -28.19 6.34
N GLU A 117 2.20 -29.34 6.84
CA GLU A 117 1.76 -30.66 6.36
C GLU A 117 0.26 -30.90 6.61
N LYS A 118 -0.28 -30.48 7.76
CA LYS A 118 -1.73 -30.54 8.04
C LYS A 118 -2.52 -29.69 7.04
N LEU A 119 -2.08 -28.46 6.77
CA LEU A 119 -2.72 -27.54 5.82
C LEU A 119 -2.69 -28.09 4.39
N LEU A 120 -1.55 -28.65 3.96
CA LEU A 120 -1.43 -29.29 2.66
C LEU A 120 -2.27 -30.56 2.53
N SER A 121 -2.39 -31.32 3.62
CA SER A 121 -3.29 -32.50 3.65
C SER A 121 -4.76 -32.06 3.54
N ALA A 122 -5.14 -31.00 4.24
CA ALA A 122 -6.49 -30.46 4.22
C ALA A 122 -6.86 -29.91 2.82
N ALA A 123 -5.91 -29.31 2.10
CA ALA A 123 -6.12 -28.83 0.74
C ALA A 123 -6.24 -29.95 -0.31
N GLY A 124 -5.74 -31.14 -0.01
CA GLY A 124 -5.82 -32.32 -0.86
C GLY A 124 -4.65 -32.47 -1.87
N ALA A 125 -4.56 -33.64 -2.44
CA ALA A 125 -3.39 -34.06 -3.25
C ALA A 125 -3.19 -33.19 -4.51
N THR A 126 -4.25 -32.86 -5.22
CA THR A 126 -4.19 -32.03 -6.44
C THR A 126 -3.66 -30.65 -6.10
N ARG A 127 -4.19 -30.03 -5.08
CA ARG A 127 -3.79 -28.68 -4.66
C ARG A 127 -2.35 -28.64 -4.12
N ARG A 128 -1.94 -29.69 -3.40
CA ARG A 128 -0.54 -29.88 -3.00
C ARG A 128 0.40 -29.92 -4.20
N ALA A 129 0.04 -30.66 -5.26
CA ALA A 129 0.87 -30.75 -6.48
C ALA A 129 0.98 -29.39 -7.20
N GLU A 130 -0.10 -28.62 -7.28
CA GLU A 130 -0.10 -27.28 -7.85
C GLU A 130 0.78 -26.30 -7.04
N TRP A 131 0.70 -26.35 -5.71
CA TRP A 131 1.56 -25.57 -4.83
C TRP A 131 3.04 -25.94 -4.99
N GLN A 132 3.37 -27.23 -5.07
CA GLN A 132 4.74 -27.68 -5.33
C GLN A 132 5.26 -27.21 -6.68
N ALA A 133 4.42 -27.25 -7.72
CA ALA A 133 4.77 -26.73 -9.04
C ALA A 133 4.99 -25.21 -9.01
N PHE A 134 4.19 -24.47 -8.24
CA PHE A 134 4.38 -23.03 -8.04
C PHE A 134 5.73 -22.73 -7.40
N LEU A 135 6.09 -23.41 -6.30
CA LEU A 135 7.39 -23.24 -5.65
C LEU A 135 8.57 -23.56 -6.57
N ALA A 136 8.45 -24.61 -7.38
CA ALA A 136 9.51 -25.02 -8.30
C ALA A 136 9.74 -24.02 -9.45
N GLN A 137 8.71 -23.24 -9.82
CA GLN A 137 8.77 -22.24 -10.89
C GLN A 137 9.08 -20.84 -10.40
N ARG A 138 8.98 -20.59 -9.08
CA ARG A 138 9.20 -19.29 -8.47
C ARG A 138 10.66 -18.88 -8.57
N GLU A 139 10.90 -17.60 -8.87
CA GLU A 139 12.25 -17.05 -8.89
C GLU A 139 12.96 -17.29 -7.55
N PRO A 140 14.21 -17.82 -7.54
CA PRO A 140 14.94 -18.05 -6.30
C PRO A 140 15.37 -16.71 -5.66
N GLU A 141 15.24 -16.61 -4.34
CA GLU A 141 15.78 -15.49 -3.59
C GLU A 141 17.30 -15.61 -3.47
N GLN A 142 17.99 -14.53 -3.82
CA GLN A 142 19.42 -14.40 -3.59
C GLN A 142 19.64 -13.53 -2.35
N ARG A 143 20.38 -14.00 -1.39
CA ARG A 143 20.70 -13.29 -0.16
C ARG A 143 22.20 -13.28 0.07
N GLU A 144 22.72 -12.15 0.49
CA GLU A 144 24.11 -12.03 0.92
C GLU A 144 24.24 -11.38 2.29
N ALA A 145 25.28 -11.73 3.02
CA ALA A 145 25.63 -11.07 4.28
C ALA A 145 26.41 -9.79 3.97
N ASN A 146 25.99 -8.66 4.56
CA ASN A 146 26.71 -7.41 4.42
C ASN A 146 27.05 -6.85 5.82
N PRO A 147 28.34 -6.91 6.22
CA PRO A 147 28.78 -6.45 7.53
C PRO A 147 28.72 -4.91 7.68
N ASN A 148 28.60 -4.17 6.58
CA ASN A 148 28.58 -2.70 6.60
C ASN A 148 27.20 -2.11 6.87
N VAL A 149 26.18 -2.95 7.05
CA VAL A 149 24.85 -2.46 7.37
C VAL A 149 24.73 -2.17 8.84
N ALA A 150 24.26 -0.99 9.16
CA ALA A 150 23.95 -0.59 10.51
C ALA A 150 22.93 -1.54 11.15
N ASN A 151 23.24 -2.02 12.35
CA ASN A 151 22.39 -2.92 13.11
C ASN A 151 21.80 -2.19 14.31
N TYR A 152 20.82 -1.34 14.06
CA TYR A 152 20.18 -0.52 15.10
C TYR A 152 19.38 -1.33 16.12
N GLU A 153 18.98 -2.55 15.79
CA GLU A 153 18.15 -3.39 16.64
C GLU A 153 18.91 -4.55 17.30
N ASN A 154 20.24 -4.55 17.22
CA ASN A 154 21.07 -5.61 17.78
C ASN A 154 20.65 -7.03 17.36
N ARG A 155 20.20 -7.17 16.11
CA ARG A 155 19.83 -8.48 15.55
C ARG A 155 21.03 -9.40 15.41
N PRO A 156 20.83 -10.73 15.40
CA PRO A 156 21.91 -11.68 15.15
C PRO A 156 22.68 -11.36 13.88
N GLN A 157 24.00 -11.43 13.97
CA GLN A 157 24.91 -11.21 12.84
C GLN A 157 25.26 -12.52 12.15
N PRO A 158 25.61 -12.50 10.84
CA PRO A 158 25.60 -11.33 9.96
C PRO A 158 24.18 -10.97 9.51
N LEU A 159 23.92 -9.67 9.29
CA LEU A 159 22.69 -9.25 8.63
C LEU A 159 22.75 -9.67 7.16
N THR A 160 21.67 -10.28 6.70
CA THR A 160 21.52 -10.70 5.31
C THR A 160 20.55 -9.83 4.56
N PHE A 161 20.88 -9.51 3.33
CA PHE A 161 20.02 -8.77 2.39
C PHE A 161 19.48 -9.70 1.35
N GLN A 162 18.28 -9.44 0.94
CA GLN A 162 17.75 -9.95 -0.29
C GLN A 162 18.16 -9.03 -1.44
N HIS A 163 18.68 -9.61 -2.51
CA HIS A 163 18.86 -8.89 -3.77
C HIS A 163 17.48 -8.52 -4.36
N PRO A 164 17.41 -7.42 -5.14
CA PRO A 164 16.19 -7.09 -5.85
C PRO A 164 15.68 -8.26 -6.69
N LEU A 165 14.40 -8.52 -6.61
CA LEU A 165 13.72 -9.51 -7.43
C LEU A 165 13.38 -8.91 -8.80
N SER A 166 13.22 -9.77 -9.82
CA SER A 166 12.57 -9.35 -11.06
C SER A 166 11.11 -8.95 -10.79
N VAL A 167 10.48 -8.28 -11.75
CA VAL A 167 9.04 -7.96 -11.70
C VAL A 167 8.21 -9.22 -11.43
N LYS A 168 8.51 -10.33 -12.13
CA LYS A 168 7.86 -11.61 -11.93
C LYS A 168 8.06 -12.14 -10.50
N GLY A 169 9.31 -12.14 -10.03
CA GLY A 169 9.65 -12.62 -8.69
C GLY A 169 9.00 -11.80 -7.57
N SER A 170 8.86 -10.48 -7.76
CA SER A 170 8.15 -9.59 -6.84
C SER A 170 6.65 -9.88 -6.81
N MET A 171 6.00 -9.99 -7.97
CA MET A 171 4.58 -10.31 -8.06
C MET A 171 4.24 -11.69 -7.47
N GLU A 172 5.10 -12.70 -7.67
CA GLU A 172 4.92 -14.03 -7.10
C GLU A 172 4.96 -14.05 -5.56
N ARG A 173 5.46 -13.00 -4.94
CA ARG A 173 5.58 -12.87 -3.48
C ARG A 173 4.64 -11.85 -2.87
N THR A 174 3.99 -11.03 -3.70
CA THR A 174 3.01 -10.07 -3.24
C THR A 174 1.69 -10.78 -2.95
N GLN A 175 1.37 -10.92 -1.68
CA GLN A 175 0.12 -11.52 -1.23
C GLN A 175 -1.03 -10.53 -1.37
N VAL A 176 -2.11 -10.96 -2.02
CA VAL A 176 -3.39 -10.26 -2.04
C VAL A 176 -4.50 -11.22 -1.60
N ALA A 177 -5.59 -10.66 -1.06
CA ALA A 177 -6.76 -11.45 -0.70
C ALA A 177 -7.34 -12.19 -1.92
N PRO A 178 -8.02 -13.34 -1.73
CA PRO A 178 -8.47 -14.18 -2.85
C PRO A 178 -9.51 -13.53 -3.76
N ASP A 179 -10.22 -12.54 -3.28
CA ASP A 179 -11.20 -11.72 -4.01
C ASP A 179 -10.57 -10.48 -4.68
N LEU A 180 -9.23 -10.37 -4.65
CA LEU A 180 -8.44 -9.34 -5.32
C LEU A 180 -7.50 -9.97 -6.34
N LYS A 181 -7.21 -9.23 -7.40
CA LYS A 181 -6.23 -9.59 -8.42
C LYS A 181 -5.11 -8.57 -8.44
N LEU A 182 -3.87 -9.06 -8.43
CA LEU A 182 -2.68 -8.24 -8.65
C LEU A 182 -2.35 -8.24 -10.14
N GLU A 183 -2.27 -7.04 -10.73
CA GLU A 183 -1.91 -6.85 -12.13
C GLU A 183 -0.74 -5.86 -12.22
N LEU A 184 0.13 -6.09 -13.18
CA LEU A 184 1.25 -5.20 -13.47
C LEU A 184 0.77 -4.08 -14.39
N PHE A 185 0.81 -2.83 -13.93
CA PHE A 185 0.54 -1.66 -14.75
C PHE A 185 1.81 -1.07 -15.38
N ALA A 186 2.85 -0.86 -14.58
CA ALA A 186 4.14 -0.35 -15.01
C ALA A 186 5.26 -0.80 -14.07
N SER A 187 6.48 -0.86 -14.55
CA SER A 187 7.66 -1.25 -13.77
C SER A 187 8.93 -0.59 -14.30
N GLU A 188 10.02 -0.81 -13.61
CA GLU A 188 11.34 -0.47 -14.13
C GLU A 188 11.65 -1.25 -15.41
N PRO A 189 12.33 -0.62 -16.38
CA PRO A 189 12.97 0.70 -16.35
C PRO A 189 12.04 1.88 -16.76
N ASP A 190 10.79 1.61 -17.11
CA ASP A 190 9.89 2.64 -17.66
C ASP A 190 9.50 3.67 -16.59
N ILE A 191 9.37 3.24 -15.34
CA ILE A 191 9.23 4.11 -14.17
C ILE A 191 10.32 3.77 -13.15
N THR A 192 10.75 4.78 -12.36
CA THR A 192 11.82 4.61 -11.37
C THR A 192 11.47 5.34 -10.08
N LYS A 193 11.57 4.67 -8.93
CA LYS A 193 11.29 5.25 -7.60
C LYS A 193 10.02 6.12 -7.57
N PRO A 194 8.85 5.59 -7.88
CA PRO A 194 7.60 6.34 -7.83
C PRO A 194 7.28 6.73 -6.38
N ILE A 195 6.96 8.01 -6.14
CA ILE A 195 6.62 8.51 -4.80
C ILE A 195 5.17 8.99 -4.71
N ALA A 196 4.60 9.48 -5.80
CA ALA A 196 3.22 9.92 -5.86
C ALA A 196 2.61 9.59 -7.21
N LEU A 197 1.31 9.30 -7.19
CA LEU A 197 0.51 8.97 -8.36
C LEU A 197 -0.74 9.85 -8.41
N ALA A 198 -1.17 10.23 -9.61
CA ALA A 198 -2.49 10.79 -9.86
C ALA A 198 -2.99 10.35 -11.22
N TRP A 199 -4.31 10.38 -11.42
CA TRP A 199 -4.94 10.08 -12.70
C TRP A 199 -5.60 11.32 -13.27
N ASP A 200 -5.40 11.55 -14.56
CA ASP A 200 -6.09 12.60 -15.28
C ASP A 200 -7.50 12.16 -15.75
N ASP A 201 -8.23 13.09 -16.35
CA ASP A 201 -9.58 12.86 -16.89
C ASP A 201 -9.64 11.93 -18.10
N ARG A 202 -8.47 11.61 -18.70
CA ARG A 202 -8.32 10.60 -19.77
C ARG A 202 -7.97 9.22 -19.22
N GLY A 203 -7.83 9.07 -17.88
CA GLY A 203 -7.45 7.81 -17.24
C GLY A 203 -5.95 7.48 -17.31
N ARG A 204 -5.10 8.44 -17.69
CA ARG A 204 -3.65 8.25 -17.72
C ARG A 204 -3.08 8.42 -16.31
N CYS A 205 -2.13 7.57 -15.94
CA CYS A 205 -1.44 7.62 -14.66
C CYS A 205 -0.25 8.59 -14.74
N TRP A 206 -0.23 9.58 -13.87
CA TRP A 206 0.88 10.51 -13.73
C TRP A 206 1.71 10.13 -12.51
N VAL A 207 3.02 10.02 -12.69
CA VAL A 207 3.95 9.50 -11.71
C VAL A 207 5.02 10.54 -11.40
N ALA A 208 5.15 10.92 -10.12
CA ALA A 208 6.32 11.65 -9.64
C ALA A 208 7.43 10.64 -9.31
N GLU A 209 8.56 10.77 -9.99
CA GLU A 209 9.77 9.96 -9.76
C GLU A 209 10.79 10.77 -8.96
N THR A 210 11.38 10.18 -7.92
CA THR A 210 12.38 10.87 -7.08
C THR A 210 13.67 10.07 -6.94
N SER A 211 14.63 10.38 -7.81
CA SER A 211 15.98 9.79 -7.77
C SER A 211 16.90 10.50 -6.77
N ASP A 212 16.66 11.78 -6.52
CA ASP A 212 17.48 12.61 -5.64
C ASP A 212 17.29 12.31 -4.16
N TYR A 213 16.11 11.82 -3.78
CA TYR A 213 15.86 11.39 -2.42
C TYR A 213 16.73 10.16 -2.03
N PRO A 214 17.37 10.14 -0.85
CA PRO A 214 17.30 11.09 0.27
C PRO A 214 18.43 12.15 0.31
N HIS A 215 19.16 12.36 -0.76
CA HIS A 215 20.42 13.10 -0.78
C HIS A 215 20.30 14.63 -0.64
N GLY A 216 19.08 15.14 -0.53
CA GLY A 216 18.80 16.57 -0.37
C GLY A 216 18.42 17.27 -1.68
N VAL A 217 18.11 18.54 -1.56
CA VAL A 217 17.63 19.37 -2.68
C VAL A 217 18.83 19.91 -3.46
N ALA A 218 18.89 19.60 -4.74
CA ALA A 218 19.89 20.18 -5.66
C ALA A 218 19.61 21.67 -5.92
N PRO A 219 20.58 22.45 -6.43
CA PRO A 219 20.31 23.79 -6.93
C PRO A 219 19.16 23.79 -7.96
N GLU A 220 18.44 24.90 -8.04
CA GLU A 220 17.30 25.03 -8.95
C GLU A 220 17.63 24.64 -10.38
N GLY A 221 16.76 23.84 -11.00
CA GLY A 221 16.93 23.32 -12.35
C GLY A 221 18.06 22.29 -12.52
N LYS A 222 18.61 21.78 -11.42
CA LYS A 222 19.69 20.77 -11.39
C LYS A 222 19.26 19.46 -10.75
N GLY A 223 18.00 19.31 -10.37
CA GLY A 223 17.47 18.03 -9.89
C GLY A 223 17.40 16.99 -11.01
N ASN A 224 17.40 15.71 -10.61
CA ASN A 224 17.29 14.58 -11.53
C ASN A 224 15.88 13.98 -11.56
N ASP A 225 14.97 14.57 -10.80
CA ASP A 225 13.62 14.06 -10.63
C ASP A 225 12.70 14.56 -11.74
N ARG A 226 11.62 13.84 -11.97
CA ARG A 226 10.73 14.10 -13.10
C ARG A 226 9.30 13.66 -12.82
N ILE A 227 8.39 14.11 -13.68
CA ILE A 227 7.02 13.62 -13.75
C ILE A 227 6.84 12.95 -15.09
N LYS A 228 6.31 11.72 -15.07
CA LYS A 228 5.95 10.95 -16.25
C LYS A 228 4.45 10.76 -16.36
N ILE A 229 3.98 10.68 -17.59
CA ILE A 229 2.65 10.22 -17.96
C ILE A 229 2.78 8.78 -18.45
N CYS A 230 2.06 7.87 -17.81
CA CYS A 230 1.99 6.46 -18.18
C CYS A 230 0.61 6.19 -18.77
N GLU A 231 0.55 5.75 -20.02
CA GLU A 231 -0.67 5.60 -20.77
C GLU A 231 -0.82 4.14 -21.23
N ASP A 232 -2.00 3.57 -21.00
CA ASP A 232 -2.44 2.30 -21.57
C ASP A 232 -3.22 2.63 -22.84
N THR A 233 -2.55 2.55 -24.00
CA THR A 233 -3.15 2.97 -25.29
C THR A 233 -4.00 1.89 -25.93
N ASN A 234 -3.83 0.65 -25.50
CA ASN A 234 -4.52 -0.52 -26.07
C ASN A 234 -5.65 -1.07 -25.18
N GLY A 235 -5.77 -0.60 -23.93
CA GLY A 235 -6.82 -0.99 -22.98
C GLY A 235 -6.61 -2.36 -22.33
N ASP A 236 -5.38 -2.85 -22.24
CA ASP A 236 -5.07 -4.16 -21.67
C ASP A 236 -4.75 -4.11 -20.14
N GLY A 237 -4.78 -2.92 -19.56
CA GLY A 237 -4.49 -2.68 -18.15
C GLY A 237 -3.02 -2.44 -17.85
N LYS A 238 -2.17 -2.27 -18.88
CA LYS A 238 -0.74 -1.99 -18.74
C LYS A 238 -0.38 -0.74 -19.51
N ALA A 239 0.49 0.07 -18.93
CA ALA A 239 1.05 1.21 -19.65
C ALA A 239 2.01 0.72 -20.74
N ASP A 240 1.79 1.22 -21.97
CA ASP A 240 2.61 0.94 -23.15
C ASP A 240 3.21 2.20 -23.77
N LYS A 241 2.85 3.39 -23.24
CA LYS A 241 3.44 4.67 -23.64
C LYS A 241 3.83 5.48 -22.41
N PHE A 242 5.06 5.99 -22.41
CA PHE A 242 5.65 6.77 -21.32
C PHE A 242 6.17 8.10 -21.83
N THR A 243 5.62 9.19 -21.33
CA THR A 243 6.01 10.55 -21.71
C THR A 243 6.58 11.29 -20.52
N VAL A 244 7.75 11.90 -20.65
CA VAL A 244 8.30 12.81 -19.63
C VAL A 244 7.60 14.15 -19.78
N PHE A 245 6.74 14.48 -18.80
CA PHE A 245 5.99 15.73 -18.76
C PHE A 245 6.83 16.89 -18.24
N ALA A 246 7.60 16.66 -17.18
CA ALA A 246 8.49 17.66 -16.60
C ALA A 246 9.74 16.98 -16.03
N GLU A 247 10.88 17.63 -16.16
CA GLU A 247 12.17 17.17 -15.65
C GLU A 247 12.93 18.28 -14.93
N ASN A 248 14.11 17.96 -14.40
CA ASN A 248 14.92 18.87 -13.58
C ASN A 248 14.17 19.33 -12.32
N LEU A 249 13.39 18.42 -11.74
CA LEU A 249 12.67 18.61 -10.47
C LEU A 249 13.55 18.17 -9.28
N ASN A 250 13.16 18.59 -8.09
CA ASN A 250 13.83 18.28 -6.84
C ASN A 250 12.85 17.65 -5.85
N ILE A 251 12.94 16.37 -5.63
CA ILE A 251 12.15 15.62 -4.64
C ILE A 251 10.66 16.01 -4.71
N PRO A 252 9.98 15.82 -5.86
CA PRO A 252 8.54 16.05 -5.96
C PRO A 252 7.82 15.02 -5.08
N THR A 253 7.16 15.48 -4.02
CA THR A 253 6.55 14.61 -3.01
C THR A 253 5.09 14.33 -3.25
N SER A 254 4.43 15.12 -4.09
CA SER A 254 3.02 14.95 -4.43
C SER A 254 2.62 15.78 -5.64
N LEU A 255 1.48 15.42 -6.25
CA LEU A 255 0.92 16.11 -7.42
C LEU A 255 -0.61 16.09 -7.40
N VAL A 256 -1.24 17.15 -7.90
CA VAL A 256 -2.69 17.28 -8.02
C VAL A 256 -3.06 18.16 -9.22
N PHE A 257 -4.09 17.78 -9.99
CA PHE A 257 -4.56 18.54 -11.13
C PHE A 257 -5.37 19.77 -10.69
N ALA A 258 -5.07 20.91 -11.31
CA ALA A 258 -5.79 22.17 -11.09
C ALA A 258 -5.62 23.12 -12.30
N ASN A 259 -6.61 23.93 -12.59
CA ASN A 259 -6.57 25.01 -13.58
C ASN A 259 -6.06 24.60 -14.98
N GLY A 260 -6.33 23.34 -15.36
CA GLY A 260 -5.87 22.78 -16.63
C GLY A 260 -4.36 22.51 -16.68
N GLY A 261 -3.73 22.36 -15.51
CA GLY A 261 -2.34 21.99 -15.30
C GLY A 261 -2.18 21.12 -14.07
N LEU A 262 -0.98 21.10 -13.52
CA LEU A 262 -0.56 20.25 -12.41
C LEU A 262 0.09 21.09 -11.32
N ILE A 263 -0.40 21.01 -10.08
CA ILE A 263 0.31 21.52 -8.91
C ILE A 263 1.19 20.41 -8.36
N VAL A 264 2.47 20.69 -8.19
CA VAL A 264 3.47 19.77 -7.69
C VAL A 264 4.06 20.29 -6.38
N SER A 265 3.99 19.49 -5.33
CA SER A 265 4.72 19.76 -4.11
C SER A 265 6.19 19.44 -4.33
N GLN A 266 6.99 20.45 -4.50
CA GLN A 266 8.44 20.37 -4.63
C GLN A 266 9.09 21.42 -3.73
N PRO A 267 9.31 21.12 -2.45
CA PRO A 267 9.89 22.10 -1.53
C PRO A 267 11.22 22.70 -2.05
N PRO A 268 11.46 23.98 -1.81
CA PRO A 268 10.75 24.90 -0.90
C PRO A 268 9.46 25.55 -1.46
N ARG A 269 8.91 25.03 -2.55
CA ARG A 269 7.78 25.64 -3.25
C ARG A 269 6.75 24.60 -3.72
N PHE A 270 5.54 25.03 -3.95
CA PHE A 270 4.64 24.37 -4.87
C PHE A 270 4.84 24.99 -6.25
N LEU A 271 4.97 24.13 -7.26
CA LEU A 271 5.05 24.53 -8.65
C LEU A 271 3.69 24.33 -9.32
N PHE A 272 3.33 25.28 -10.20
CA PHE A 272 2.30 25.07 -11.18
C PHE A 272 2.96 24.77 -12.54
N LEU A 273 2.63 23.63 -13.12
CA LEU A 273 3.14 23.15 -14.40
C LEU A 273 1.98 23.00 -15.37
N LYS A 274 2.15 23.43 -16.60
CA LYS A 274 1.08 23.30 -17.61
C LYS A 274 1.68 23.04 -18.98
N ASP A 275 0.99 22.22 -19.77
CA ASP A 275 1.15 22.07 -21.20
C ASP A 275 0.10 22.98 -21.89
N THR A 276 0.54 23.96 -22.66
CA THR A 276 -0.34 24.90 -23.38
C THR A 276 -0.46 24.59 -24.88
N ASN A 277 0.42 23.73 -25.39
CA ASN A 277 0.47 23.41 -26.81
C ASN A 277 -0.03 22.00 -27.15
N GLY A 278 -0.26 21.13 -26.13
CA GLY A 278 -0.83 19.80 -26.29
C GLY A 278 0.17 18.71 -26.67
N ASP A 279 1.46 18.91 -26.36
CA ASP A 279 2.52 17.93 -26.66
C ASP A 279 2.85 16.99 -25.47
N ASP A 280 2.05 17.06 -24.41
CA ASP A 280 2.23 16.34 -23.15
C ASP A 280 3.55 16.71 -22.43
N LYS A 281 4.05 17.95 -22.61
CA LYS A 281 5.20 18.50 -21.89
C LYS A 281 4.87 19.84 -21.27
N ALA A 282 5.39 20.09 -20.08
CA ALA A 282 5.20 21.37 -19.39
C ALA A 282 5.99 22.47 -20.08
N ASP A 283 5.30 23.47 -20.65
CA ASP A 283 5.87 24.71 -21.19
C ASP A 283 5.62 25.93 -20.27
N VAL A 284 4.77 25.78 -19.25
CA VAL A 284 4.62 26.73 -18.14
C VAL A 284 5.18 26.10 -16.88
N ARG A 285 5.99 26.87 -16.13
CA ARG A 285 6.55 26.49 -14.83
C ARG A 285 6.61 27.73 -13.95
N GLU A 286 5.74 27.78 -12.95
CA GLU A 286 5.55 28.94 -12.07
C GLU A 286 5.56 28.53 -10.59
N ASP A 287 6.13 29.36 -9.74
CA ASP A 287 6.04 29.21 -8.29
C ASP A 287 4.62 29.60 -7.83
N LEU A 288 3.92 28.70 -7.18
CA LEU A 288 2.57 28.94 -6.69
C LEU A 288 2.57 29.38 -5.20
N ILE A 289 3.23 28.60 -4.34
CA ILE A 289 3.36 28.88 -2.91
C ILE A 289 4.79 28.58 -2.49
N THR A 290 5.46 29.56 -1.88
CA THR A 290 6.84 29.44 -1.38
C THR A 290 6.86 29.50 0.15
N GLY A 291 7.90 28.91 0.77
CA GLY A 291 8.06 28.91 2.23
C GLY A 291 7.99 27.51 2.86
N TRP A 292 7.90 26.47 2.05
CA TRP A 292 7.98 25.09 2.52
C TRP A 292 9.41 24.75 2.94
N GLY A 293 9.55 24.14 4.11
CA GLY A 293 10.85 23.77 4.64
C GLY A 293 11.53 22.61 3.88
N ILE A 294 12.86 22.61 3.93
CA ILE A 294 13.72 21.59 3.29
C ILE A 294 14.73 20.98 4.26
N GLY A 295 14.60 21.23 5.55
CA GLY A 295 15.56 20.79 6.57
C GLY A 295 15.63 19.27 6.75
N ASP A 296 14.56 18.58 6.40
CA ASP A 296 14.47 17.12 6.45
C ASP A 296 13.75 16.63 5.21
N THR A 297 14.46 15.90 4.35
CA THR A 297 13.91 15.36 3.09
C THR A 297 12.81 14.29 3.32
N HIS A 298 12.75 13.70 4.53
CA HIS A 298 11.72 12.73 4.92
C HIS A 298 10.46 13.40 5.49
N ALA A 299 10.43 14.74 5.59
CA ALA A 299 9.39 15.45 6.34
C ALA A 299 8.82 16.67 5.61
N GLN A 300 8.85 16.65 4.30
CA GLN A 300 8.39 17.74 3.44
C GLN A 300 6.87 17.76 3.29
N ALA A 301 6.34 18.81 2.66
CA ALA A 301 4.94 18.89 2.28
C ALA A 301 4.60 17.81 1.25
N ASN A 302 3.43 17.17 1.40
CA ASN A 302 3.06 15.97 0.63
C ASN A 302 1.54 15.73 0.63
N ASN A 303 1.09 14.65 -0.02
CA ASN A 303 -0.30 14.18 -0.05
C ASN A 303 -1.31 15.22 -0.55
N LEU A 304 -0.99 15.91 -1.64
CA LEU A 304 -1.92 16.85 -2.25
C LEU A 304 -3.15 16.14 -2.85
N HIS A 305 -4.33 16.66 -2.58
CA HIS A 305 -5.56 16.23 -3.22
C HIS A 305 -6.62 17.32 -3.23
N TYR A 306 -7.60 17.19 -4.12
CA TYR A 306 -8.72 18.10 -4.26
C TYR A 306 -9.84 17.73 -3.29
N GLY A 307 -10.37 18.72 -2.56
CA GLY A 307 -11.49 18.57 -1.66
C GLY A 307 -12.82 18.95 -2.30
N ILE A 308 -13.91 18.40 -1.76
CA ILE A 308 -15.28 18.65 -2.23
C ILE A 308 -15.75 20.12 -2.04
N ASP A 309 -15.02 20.88 -1.25
CA ASP A 309 -15.29 22.29 -0.92
C ASP A 309 -14.49 23.29 -1.77
N ASN A 310 -13.91 22.84 -2.88
CA ASN A 310 -13.04 23.63 -3.77
C ASN A 310 -11.77 24.16 -3.08
N TRP A 311 -11.27 23.44 -2.11
CA TRP A 311 -9.93 23.61 -1.56
C TRP A 311 -9.04 22.41 -1.94
N PHE A 312 -7.77 22.65 -1.98
CA PHE A 312 -6.75 21.61 -2.08
C PHE A 312 -6.18 21.36 -0.71
N TYR A 313 -5.96 20.10 -0.39
CA TYR A 313 -5.49 19.66 0.91
C TYR A 313 -4.13 18.97 0.78
N GLY A 314 -3.42 18.94 1.89
CA GLY A 314 -2.17 18.22 2.02
C GLY A 314 -1.72 18.13 3.46
N CYS A 315 -0.56 17.53 3.67
CA CYS A 315 0.08 17.52 4.98
C CYS A 315 1.57 17.88 4.85
N VAL A 316 2.16 18.25 5.96
CA VAL A 316 3.59 18.55 6.07
C VAL A 316 4.16 17.91 7.34
N GLY A 317 5.35 17.35 7.23
CA GLY A 317 6.10 16.81 8.35
C GLY A 317 6.90 17.86 9.11
N TYR A 318 8.02 17.45 9.70
CA TYR A 318 8.87 18.32 10.53
C TYR A 318 9.49 19.50 9.79
N SER A 319 9.59 19.42 8.46
CA SER A 319 10.16 20.52 7.65
C SER A 319 9.34 21.81 7.72
N ALA A 320 8.07 21.74 8.13
CA ALA A 320 7.23 22.88 8.43
C ALA A 320 6.93 23.82 7.24
N PHE A 321 6.25 24.91 7.52
CA PHE A 321 6.00 26.04 6.63
C PHE A 321 6.30 27.36 7.33
N ASP A 322 6.98 28.28 6.65
CA ASP A 322 7.18 29.66 7.09
C ASP A 322 7.24 30.58 5.85
N GLY A 323 6.10 31.18 5.50
CA GLY A 323 5.97 31.98 4.28
C GLY A 323 4.83 32.97 4.33
N GLU A 324 4.67 33.74 3.27
CA GLU A 324 3.55 34.66 3.07
C GLU A 324 2.65 34.13 1.95
N VAL A 325 1.35 34.07 2.23
CA VAL A 325 0.33 33.64 1.26
C VAL A 325 -0.86 34.55 1.37
N GLY A 326 -1.31 35.12 0.24
CA GLY A 326 -2.44 36.08 0.22
C GLY A 326 -2.21 37.30 1.07
N GLY A 327 -0.96 37.78 1.21
CA GLY A 327 -0.59 38.93 2.04
C GLY A 327 -0.58 38.62 3.55
N GLN A 328 -0.66 37.34 3.95
CA GLN A 328 -0.64 36.93 5.36
C GLN A 328 0.54 36.02 5.65
N ARG A 329 1.33 36.35 6.68
CA ARG A 329 2.39 35.50 7.19
C ARG A 329 1.80 34.29 7.89
N GLN A 330 2.18 33.12 7.42
CA GLN A 330 1.80 31.83 7.98
C GLN A 330 3.03 31.10 8.51
N ARG A 331 2.92 30.49 9.69
CA ARG A 331 3.95 29.62 10.25
C ARG A 331 3.32 28.47 11.00
N PHE A 332 3.65 27.25 10.60
CA PHE A 332 3.17 26.02 11.25
C PHE A 332 4.16 24.88 11.06
N THR A 333 4.02 23.85 11.89
CA THR A 333 4.83 22.65 11.84
C THR A 333 3.99 21.47 11.31
N GLN A 334 4.32 20.25 11.70
CA GLN A 334 3.69 19.01 11.19
C GLN A 334 2.16 19.00 11.39
N GLY A 335 1.47 18.59 10.35
CA GLY A 335 0.00 18.50 10.35
C GLY A 335 -0.61 18.65 8.97
N THR A 336 -1.90 18.92 8.92
CA THR A 336 -2.64 19.11 7.68
C THR A 336 -2.95 20.58 7.41
N TYR A 337 -3.00 20.92 6.14
CA TYR A 337 -3.33 22.25 5.64
C TYR A 337 -4.26 22.15 4.42
N ARG A 338 -4.85 23.29 4.06
CA ARG A 338 -5.54 23.46 2.78
C ARG A 338 -5.15 24.77 2.12
N PHE A 339 -5.27 24.85 0.80
CA PHE A 339 -4.91 26.03 0.02
C PHE A 339 -5.80 26.21 -1.20
N LYS A 340 -5.79 27.40 -1.80
CA LYS A 340 -6.46 27.69 -3.07
C LYS A 340 -5.55 27.42 -4.25
N ALA A 341 -6.13 26.93 -5.36
CA ALA A 341 -5.40 26.57 -6.57
C ALA A 341 -4.61 27.69 -7.23
N ASP A 342 -4.97 28.94 -6.94
CA ASP A 342 -4.30 30.15 -7.42
C ASP A 342 -3.25 30.70 -6.43
N GLY A 343 -2.99 29.98 -5.34
CA GLY A 343 -2.05 30.42 -4.31
C GLY A 343 -2.54 31.60 -3.46
N SER A 344 -3.82 32.01 -3.58
CA SER A 344 -4.36 33.19 -2.87
C SER A 344 -4.59 32.98 -1.38
N ALA A 345 -4.69 31.72 -0.92
CA ALA A 345 -4.90 31.40 0.48
C ALA A 345 -4.25 30.07 0.87
N LEU A 346 -3.80 30.02 2.12
CA LEU A 346 -3.29 28.81 2.79
C LEU A 346 -3.81 28.82 4.22
N GLU A 347 -4.32 27.71 4.71
CA GLU A 347 -4.84 27.56 6.07
C GLU A 347 -4.28 26.29 6.70
N PHE A 348 -3.73 26.39 7.91
CA PHE A 348 -3.38 25.25 8.73
C PHE A 348 -4.62 24.72 9.44
N LEU A 349 -4.83 23.40 9.44
CA LEU A 349 -6.04 22.77 9.94
C LEU A 349 -5.82 21.98 11.22
N HIS A 350 -4.93 20.98 11.18
CA HIS A 350 -4.79 20.04 12.27
C HIS A 350 -3.33 19.77 12.58
N GLN A 351 -2.97 19.90 13.86
CA GLN A 351 -1.64 19.59 14.37
C GLN A 351 -1.54 18.09 14.65
N PHE A 352 -0.51 17.41 14.10
CA PHE A 352 -0.18 16.04 14.42
C PHE A 352 1.00 15.95 15.39
N THR A 353 1.20 14.77 15.95
CA THR A 353 2.22 14.53 16.98
C THR A 353 3.57 14.13 16.42
N ASN A 354 3.63 13.75 15.13
CA ASN A 354 4.83 13.22 14.49
C ASN A 354 4.88 13.62 13.01
N ASN A 355 5.88 13.13 12.28
CA ASN A 355 6.09 13.39 10.87
C ASN A 355 4.87 12.99 10.03
N SER A 356 4.19 13.96 9.44
CA SER A 356 2.92 13.74 8.74
C SER A 356 3.16 13.29 7.30
N TRP A 357 2.58 12.14 6.95
CA TRP A 357 2.65 11.55 5.61
C TRP A 357 1.31 10.98 5.13
N GLY A 358 0.21 11.48 5.64
CA GLY A 358 -1.11 11.06 5.19
C GLY A 358 -2.15 12.15 5.41
N HIS A 359 -2.98 12.39 4.41
CA HIS A 359 -4.20 13.16 4.51
C HIS A 359 -5.26 12.58 3.56
N SER A 360 -6.48 12.45 4.06
CA SER A 360 -7.65 12.00 3.31
C SER A 360 -8.94 12.50 3.92
N ALA A 361 -10.02 12.42 3.15
CA ALA A 361 -11.38 12.62 3.66
C ALA A 361 -12.23 11.39 3.31
N ASN A 362 -13.20 11.07 4.16
CA ASN A 362 -14.23 10.09 3.84
C ASN A 362 -15.36 10.73 2.99
N ALA A 363 -16.33 9.93 2.55
CA ALA A 363 -17.48 10.41 1.76
C ALA A 363 -18.34 11.47 2.49
N ALA A 364 -18.29 11.53 3.82
CA ALA A 364 -18.99 12.56 4.61
C ALA A 364 -18.20 13.87 4.69
N GLY A 365 -16.95 13.92 4.21
CA GLY A 365 -16.06 15.07 4.28
C GLY A 365 -15.29 15.17 5.61
N ASP A 366 -15.37 14.15 6.47
CA ASP A 366 -14.55 14.10 7.68
C ASP A 366 -13.07 13.97 7.32
N GLN A 367 -12.23 14.75 7.98
CA GLN A 367 -10.80 14.81 7.69
C GLN A 367 -10.01 13.79 8.52
N TYR A 368 -9.10 13.12 7.87
CA TYR A 368 -8.19 12.15 8.48
C TYR A 368 -6.76 12.40 8.00
N GLY A 369 -5.82 11.85 8.74
CA GLY A 369 -4.43 11.89 8.33
C GLY A 369 -3.59 10.91 9.12
N GLY A 370 -2.32 10.80 8.78
CA GLY A 370 -1.41 9.87 9.41
C GLY A 370 0.00 10.42 9.55
N THR A 371 0.78 9.74 10.40
CA THR A 371 2.20 10.04 10.60
C THR A 371 3.04 8.83 10.18
N ALA A 372 4.25 9.07 9.74
CA ALA A 372 5.17 8.03 9.32
C ALA A 372 5.40 6.98 10.42
N ASN A 373 5.42 7.42 11.67
CA ASN A 373 5.51 6.56 12.84
C ASN A 373 4.66 7.10 13.99
N GLY A 374 4.25 6.22 14.90
CA GLY A 374 3.45 6.57 16.07
C GLY A 374 1.93 6.51 15.86
N ALA A 375 1.39 6.92 14.71
CA ALA A 375 -0.04 6.80 14.43
C ALA A 375 -0.36 6.79 12.93
N PRO A 376 -0.75 5.66 12.35
CA PRO A 376 -1.18 5.61 10.96
C PRO A 376 -2.46 6.41 10.70
N LEU A 377 -3.29 6.65 11.73
CA LEU A 377 -4.55 7.35 11.53
C LEU A 377 -4.91 8.30 12.67
N PHE A 378 -5.14 9.56 12.32
CA PHE A 378 -5.74 10.62 13.13
C PHE A 378 -7.08 11.04 12.55
N TYR A 379 -8.03 11.37 13.41
CA TYR A 379 -9.25 12.08 13.07
C TYR A 379 -9.07 13.57 13.30
N GLY A 380 -9.28 14.38 12.27
CA GLY A 380 -9.25 15.84 12.31
C GLY A 380 -10.62 16.38 12.73
N GLY A 381 -10.81 16.62 14.03
CA GLY A 381 -12.11 17.04 14.54
C GLY A 381 -12.36 18.55 14.40
N ILE A 382 -11.57 19.36 15.09
CA ILE A 382 -11.75 20.82 15.14
C ILE A 382 -10.59 21.49 14.40
N PRO A 383 -10.81 22.13 13.23
CA PRO A 383 -9.73 22.81 12.53
C PRO A 383 -9.19 24.02 13.32
N ALA A 384 -7.90 24.27 13.23
CA ALA A 384 -7.24 25.37 13.93
C ALA A 384 -7.82 26.74 13.56
N THR A 385 -8.38 26.86 12.35
CA THR A 385 -9.00 28.09 11.84
C THR A 385 -10.20 28.60 12.66
N VAL A 386 -10.86 27.71 13.41
CA VAL A 386 -12.00 28.10 14.28
C VAL A 386 -11.62 28.19 15.75
N VAL A 387 -10.37 27.96 16.11
CA VAL A 387 -9.88 28.05 17.50
C VAL A 387 -9.58 29.53 17.81
N PRO A 388 -10.19 30.10 18.86
CA PRO A 388 -9.93 31.51 19.23
C PRO A 388 -8.44 31.73 19.55
N PRO A 389 -7.90 32.92 19.23
CA PRO A 389 -6.54 33.29 19.57
C PRO A 389 -6.21 33.09 21.06
N GLY A 390 -5.06 32.49 21.34
CA GLY A 390 -4.59 32.22 22.71
C GLY A 390 -5.18 30.98 23.37
N GLN A 391 -6.14 30.31 22.75
CA GLN A 391 -6.64 29.04 23.23
C GLN A 391 -5.83 27.86 22.63
N ARG A 392 -5.70 26.78 23.43
CA ARG A 392 -5.10 25.54 22.99
C ARG A 392 -6.18 24.46 22.96
N VAL A 393 -6.45 23.94 21.78
CA VAL A 393 -7.43 22.89 21.55
C VAL A 393 -6.74 21.75 20.80
N MET A 394 -7.06 20.51 21.14
CA MET A 394 -6.63 19.35 20.36
C MET A 394 -7.39 19.37 19.02
N THR A 395 -6.70 19.68 17.94
CA THR A 395 -7.30 19.78 16.60
C THR A 395 -7.43 18.42 15.91
N ALA A 396 -6.61 17.45 16.31
CA ALA A 396 -6.68 16.07 15.81
C ALA A 396 -6.55 15.05 16.94
N LYS A 397 -7.20 13.91 16.80
CA LYS A 397 -7.15 12.80 17.75
C LYS A 397 -6.69 11.52 17.08
N LYS A 398 -5.66 10.88 17.64
CA LYS A 398 -5.25 9.53 17.24
C LYS A 398 -6.40 8.55 17.49
N ILE A 399 -6.75 7.76 16.49
CA ILE A 399 -7.88 6.82 16.55
C ILE A 399 -7.48 5.36 16.38
N ASN A 400 -6.28 5.07 15.89
CA ASN A 400 -5.77 3.70 15.90
C ASN A 400 -5.41 3.28 17.34
N LEU A 401 -5.83 2.10 17.72
CA LEU A 401 -5.60 1.54 19.06
C LEU A 401 -4.23 0.84 19.17
N GLU A 402 -3.72 0.33 18.08
CA GLU A 402 -2.46 -0.39 18.00
C GLU A 402 -1.42 0.42 17.23
N GLU A 403 -0.18 0.37 17.71
CA GLU A 403 0.96 1.07 17.08
C GLU A 403 1.88 0.10 16.34
N LYS A 404 1.59 -1.20 16.40
CA LYS A 404 2.37 -2.22 15.72
C LYS A 404 1.75 -2.57 14.39
N ALA A 405 2.56 -2.54 13.35
CA ALA A 405 2.27 -3.15 12.07
C ALA A 405 2.94 -4.52 11.98
N HIS A 406 2.35 -5.40 11.20
CA HIS A 406 2.87 -6.73 10.96
C HIS A 406 3.07 -6.91 9.47
N THR A 407 4.26 -7.41 9.10
CA THR A 407 4.55 -7.68 7.69
C THR A 407 3.65 -8.77 7.15
N ILE A 408 3.06 -8.53 6.00
CA ILE A 408 2.28 -9.52 5.24
C ILE A 408 3.12 -10.25 4.20
N THR A 409 4.38 -9.86 4.05
CA THR A 409 5.34 -10.52 3.17
C THR A 409 6.34 -11.32 4.00
N PRO A 410 6.78 -12.48 3.51
CA PRO A 410 7.70 -13.36 4.25
C PRO A 410 9.11 -12.81 4.33
N ASN A 411 9.40 -11.84 3.52
CA ASN A 411 10.72 -11.27 3.43
C ASN A 411 10.69 -9.79 3.72
N PHE A 412 11.69 -9.37 4.45
CA PHE A 412 11.77 -8.01 4.88
C PHE A 412 13.20 -7.65 5.21
N ARG A 413 13.49 -6.42 5.00
CA ARG A 413 14.58 -5.74 5.62
C ARG A 413 13.97 -4.59 6.39
N GLN A 414 13.72 -4.80 7.66
CA GLN A 414 13.30 -3.75 8.53
C GLN A 414 14.53 -3.19 9.24
N VAL A 415 14.86 -1.95 8.94
CA VAL A 415 16.07 -1.29 9.45
C VAL A 415 15.78 -0.60 10.77
N ASP A 416 14.61 -0.01 10.91
CA ASP A 416 14.31 0.91 12.00
C ASP A 416 13.53 0.25 13.13
N VAL A 417 12.37 -0.32 12.88
CA VAL A 417 11.50 -0.88 13.92
C VAL A 417 10.98 -2.25 13.55
N MET A 418 11.32 -3.26 14.35
CA MET A 418 10.79 -4.61 14.20
C MET A 418 9.41 -4.71 14.85
N GLY A 419 8.40 -5.16 14.10
CA GLY A 419 7.03 -5.30 14.59
C GLY A 419 6.31 -3.97 14.83
N GLY A 420 6.81 -2.89 14.23
CA GLY A 420 6.19 -1.59 14.18
C GLY A 420 6.17 -1.05 12.76
N TYR A 421 5.76 0.18 12.58
CA TYR A 421 5.87 0.90 11.31
C TYR A 421 6.68 2.17 11.51
N THR A 422 7.44 2.57 10.48
CA THR A 422 8.35 3.71 10.52
C THR A 422 8.19 4.64 9.34
N ALA A 423 7.51 4.21 8.29
CA ALA A 423 7.39 4.93 7.05
C ALA A 423 5.97 4.92 6.46
N ALA A 424 4.96 4.80 7.33
CA ALA A 424 3.56 4.86 6.90
C ALA A 424 3.29 6.13 6.11
N ALA A 425 2.82 6.01 4.88
CA ALA A 425 2.67 7.11 3.94
C ALA A 425 1.40 6.96 3.10
N GLY A 426 0.83 8.11 2.76
CA GLY A 426 -0.43 8.17 2.05
C GLY A 426 -1.59 7.64 2.90
N SER A 427 -2.74 8.22 2.74
CA SER A 427 -3.97 7.66 3.29
C SER A 427 -5.11 7.88 2.31
N SER A 428 -6.02 6.93 2.23
CA SER A 428 -7.21 7.03 1.38
C SER A 428 -8.32 6.18 1.99
N PHE A 429 -9.57 6.51 1.65
CA PHE A 429 -10.72 5.67 1.93
C PHE A 429 -11.07 4.86 0.68
N ILE A 430 -11.42 3.61 0.88
CA ILE A 430 -11.86 2.73 -0.18
C ILE A 430 -13.36 2.97 -0.40
N GLU A 431 -13.68 3.67 -1.48
CA GLU A 431 -15.06 4.05 -1.83
C GLU A 431 -15.45 3.60 -3.25
N SER A 432 -14.56 2.85 -3.91
CA SER A 432 -14.79 2.34 -5.26
C SER A 432 -15.68 1.10 -5.26
N ASP A 433 -16.77 1.12 -6.00
CA ASP A 433 -17.65 -0.04 -6.24
C ASP A 433 -16.98 -1.20 -7.01
N LYS A 434 -15.76 -0.99 -7.51
CA LYS A 434 -14.93 -2.01 -8.17
C LYS A 434 -14.23 -2.94 -7.18
N LEU A 435 -14.14 -2.52 -5.92
CA LEU A 435 -13.53 -3.33 -4.86
C LEU A 435 -14.59 -4.08 -4.05
N PRO A 436 -14.23 -5.20 -3.42
CA PRO A 436 -15.17 -6.01 -2.64
C PRO A 436 -15.92 -5.20 -1.57
N PRO A 437 -17.22 -5.44 -1.35
CA PRO A 437 -18.02 -4.71 -0.37
C PRO A 437 -17.43 -4.67 1.04
N ARG A 438 -16.70 -5.72 1.45
CA ARG A 438 -16.03 -5.80 2.76
C ARG A 438 -14.94 -4.72 2.95
N LEU A 439 -14.44 -4.14 1.87
CA LEU A 439 -13.41 -3.09 1.91
C LEU A 439 -13.99 -1.67 1.86
N GLN A 440 -15.28 -1.54 1.54
CA GLN A 440 -15.91 -0.22 1.42
C GLN A 440 -15.88 0.56 2.73
N GLY A 441 -15.50 1.83 2.65
CA GLY A 441 -15.38 2.72 3.81
C GLY A 441 -14.16 2.44 4.71
N MET A 442 -13.30 1.49 4.35
CA MET A 442 -12.06 1.25 5.08
C MET A 442 -10.99 2.29 4.73
N ALA A 443 -10.25 2.71 5.72
CA ALA A 443 -9.03 3.50 5.51
C ALA A 443 -7.88 2.59 5.08
N MET A 444 -7.13 3.02 4.08
CA MET A 444 -5.92 2.36 3.60
C MET A 444 -4.72 3.29 3.79
N VAL A 445 -3.64 2.76 4.34
CA VAL A 445 -2.36 3.46 4.52
C VAL A 445 -1.26 2.54 4.00
N CYS A 446 -0.30 3.09 3.24
CA CYS A 446 0.85 2.35 2.77
C CYS A 446 1.94 2.31 3.84
N GLU A 447 2.57 1.15 4.00
CA GLU A 447 3.70 0.96 4.92
C GLU A 447 4.79 0.17 4.19
N PRO A 448 5.90 0.80 3.78
CA PRO A 448 6.92 0.18 2.94
C PRO A 448 8.01 -0.57 3.72
N THR A 449 8.00 -0.61 5.05
CA THR A 449 9.04 -1.29 5.86
C THR A 449 8.84 -2.78 6.05
#